data_3ed0ec91a9fef981a91f8038a30f5d2c
#
_entry.id   3ed0ec91a9fef981a91f8038a30f5d2c
#
_cell.length_a   1.000
_cell.length_b   1.000
_cell.length_c   1.000
_cell.angle_alpha   90.00
_cell.angle_beta   90.00
_cell.angle_gamma   90.00
#
_symmetry.space_group_name_H-M   'P 1'
#
loop_
_entity.id
_entity.type
_entity.pdbx_description
1 polymer ?
#
loop_
_entity_poly.entity_id
_entity_poly.type
_entity_poly.pdbx_seq_one_letter_code
_entity_poly.pdbx_strand_id
1 'polypeptide(L)' 'MTREEVYENLNEVFQNVFDDDSITVNDETTANDIEDWDSFEHINLVIAVEKRFQVKFTVGEANEMKNVGEMVDIILERMA' A
#
# COMPACT_ATOMS: atom_id res chain seq x y z
N MET A 1 -1.08 -13.67 -8.49
CA MET A 1 -1.00 -13.52 -7.02
C MET A 1 -2.41 -13.36 -6.46
N THR A 2 -2.71 -14.03 -5.36
CA THR A 2 -4.01 -13.88 -4.72
C THR A 2 -4.04 -12.62 -3.86
N ARG A 3 -5.25 -12.20 -3.48
CA ARG A 3 -5.41 -11.05 -2.59
C ARG A 3 -4.69 -11.26 -1.25
N GLU A 4 -4.74 -12.49 -0.72
CA GLU A 4 -4.03 -12.83 0.51
C GLU A 4 -2.52 -12.68 0.36
N GLU A 5 -1.98 -13.14 -0.75
CA GLU A 5 -0.55 -13.01 -1.04
C GLU A 5 -0.14 -11.55 -1.17
N VAL A 6 -1.00 -10.72 -1.79
CA VAL A 6 -0.75 -9.29 -1.88
C VAL A 6 -0.67 -8.69 -0.47
N TYR A 7 -1.59 -9.05 0.42
CA TYR A 7 -1.57 -8.53 1.78
C TYR A 7 -0.35 -8.99 2.57
N GLU A 8 0.10 -10.23 2.39
CA GLU A 8 1.32 -10.69 3.06
C GLU A 8 2.52 -9.83 2.67
N ASN A 9 2.66 -9.55 1.39
CA ASN A 9 3.75 -8.71 0.90
C ASN A 9 3.55 -7.24 1.30
N LEU A 10 2.31 -6.77 1.24
CA LEU A 10 2.00 -5.38 1.55
C LEU A 10 2.24 -5.05 3.02
N ASN A 11 1.92 -5.98 3.92
CA ASN A 11 2.20 -5.80 5.35
C ASN A 11 3.70 -5.59 5.58
N GLU A 12 4.55 -6.35 4.89
CA GLU A 12 5.99 -6.18 5.00
C GLU A 12 6.43 -4.80 4.51
N VAL A 13 5.83 -4.32 3.40
CA VAL A 13 6.14 -3.00 2.88
C VAL A 13 5.77 -1.91 3.89
N PHE A 14 4.56 -2.00 4.44
CA PHE A 14 4.11 -1.03 5.45
C PHE A 14 5.00 -1.05 6.68
N GLN A 15 5.34 -2.23 7.17
CA GLN A 15 6.20 -2.38 8.34
C GLN A 15 7.57 -1.74 8.11
N ASN A 16 8.13 -1.92 6.91
CA ASN A 16 9.43 -1.35 6.57
C ASN A 16 9.37 0.17 6.38
N VAL A 17 8.36 0.66 5.69
CA VAL A 17 8.23 2.10 5.41
C VAL A 17 8.02 2.89 6.70
N PHE A 18 7.20 2.37 7.61
CA PHE A 18 6.87 3.06 8.86
C PHE A 18 7.73 2.59 10.04
N ASP A 19 8.64 1.66 9.79
CA ASP A 19 9.54 1.10 10.82
C ASP A 19 8.77 0.63 12.04
N ASP A 20 7.72 -0.15 11.80
CA ASP A 20 6.83 -0.63 12.86
C ASP A 20 6.31 -2.03 12.50
N ASP A 21 6.87 -3.05 13.14
CA ASP A 21 6.54 -4.45 12.87
C ASP A 21 5.14 -4.84 13.32
N SER A 22 4.46 -3.97 14.06
CA SER A 22 3.11 -4.27 14.54
C SER A 22 2.02 -3.92 13.52
N ILE A 23 2.38 -3.23 12.43
CA ILE A 23 1.40 -2.81 11.43
C ILE A 23 0.85 -4.02 10.67
N THR A 24 -0.47 -4.11 10.61
CA THR A 24 -1.20 -5.06 9.78
C THR A 24 -2.33 -4.29 9.10
N VAL A 25 -2.39 -4.36 7.78
CA VAL A 25 -3.38 -3.61 7.01
C VAL A 25 -4.44 -4.54 6.42
N ASN A 26 -5.62 -3.98 6.15
CA ASN A 26 -6.72 -4.67 5.51
C ASN A 26 -7.43 -3.72 4.55
N ASP A 27 -8.52 -4.20 3.94
CA ASP A 27 -9.26 -3.40 2.94
C ASP A 27 -9.75 -2.06 3.48
N GLU A 28 -10.00 -1.97 4.76
CA GLU A 28 -10.58 -0.78 5.39
C GLU A 28 -9.54 0.17 5.97
N THR A 29 -8.27 -0.23 6.01
CA THR A 29 -7.21 0.59 6.59
C THR A 29 -7.05 1.89 5.80
N THR A 30 -7.01 3.01 6.53
CA THR A 30 -6.84 4.34 5.94
C THR A 30 -5.60 5.01 6.55
N ALA A 31 -5.21 6.15 5.97
CA ALA A 31 -4.09 6.93 6.49
C ALA A 31 -4.34 7.39 7.94
N ASN A 32 -5.60 7.52 8.34
CA ASN A 32 -5.92 7.90 9.72
C ASN A 32 -5.66 6.79 10.73
N ASP A 33 -5.54 5.54 10.25
CA ASP A 33 -5.31 4.39 11.13
C ASP A 33 -3.84 4.17 11.46
N ILE A 34 -2.94 4.82 10.71
CA ILE A 34 -1.49 4.68 10.91
C ILE A 34 -0.94 6.07 11.18
N GLU A 35 -0.39 6.25 12.39
CA GLU A 35 0.00 7.57 12.89
C GLU A 35 0.98 8.32 11.98
N ASP A 36 1.96 7.61 11.45
CA ASP A 36 3.02 8.25 10.67
C ASP A 36 2.70 8.39 9.19
N TRP A 37 1.52 7.96 8.77
CA TRP A 37 1.14 7.99 7.36
C TRP A 37 0.61 9.38 6.99
N ASP A 38 1.51 10.24 6.57
CA ASP A 38 1.19 11.58 6.08
C ASP A 38 1.48 11.66 4.57
N SER A 39 1.33 12.86 4.01
CA SER A 39 1.52 13.06 2.56
C SER A 39 2.94 12.72 2.10
N PHE A 40 3.93 13.00 2.93
CA PHE A 40 5.33 12.71 2.61
C PHE A 40 5.58 11.20 2.61
N GLU A 41 5.14 10.52 3.67
CA GLU A 41 5.32 9.09 3.79
C GLU A 41 4.50 8.32 2.75
N HIS A 42 3.37 8.90 2.32
CA HIS A 42 2.56 8.29 1.27
C HIS A 42 3.36 8.15 -0.03
N ILE A 43 4.16 9.15 -0.37
CA ILE A 43 5.03 9.09 -1.56
C ILE A 43 6.03 7.94 -1.42
N ASN A 44 6.68 7.83 -0.26
CA ASN A 44 7.62 6.74 0.01
C ASN A 44 6.94 5.37 -0.05
N LEU A 45 5.74 5.28 0.50
CA LEU A 45 4.96 4.05 0.47
C LEU A 45 4.63 3.62 -0.95
N VAL A 46 4.14 4.55 -1.78
CA VAL A 46 3.79 4.25 -3.17
C VAL A 46 5.01 3.73 -3.92
N ILE A 47 6.16 4.39 -3.76
CA ILE A 47 7.41 3.96 -4.42
C ILE A 47 7.80 2.56 -3.97
N ALA A 48 7.72 2.28 -2.68
CA ALA A 48 8.06 0.97 -2.14
C ALA A 48 7.12 -0.13 -2.67
N VAL A 49 5.83 0.18 -2.76
CA VAL A 49 4.83 -0.75 -3.29
C VAL A 49 5.09 -1.02 -4.77
N GLU A 50 5.37 0.02 -5.54
CA GLU A 50 5.68 -0.14 -6.96
C GLU A 50 6.89 -1.05 -7.18
N LYS A 51 7.92 -0.88 -6.36
CA LYS A 51 9.12 -1.73 -6.45
C LYS A 51 8.84 -3.16 -6.05
N ARG A 52 8.07 -3.35 -4.97
CA ARG A 52 7.81 -4.70 -4.44
C ARG A 52 7.00 -5.53 -5.41
N PHE A 53 5.97 -4.93 -6.00
CA PHE A 53 5.06 -5.64 -6.90
C PHE A 53 5.38 -5.45 -8.37
N GLN A 54 6.36 -4.61 -8.69
CA GLN A 54 6.75 -4.28 -10.06
C GLN A 54 5.56 -3.76 -10.89
N VAL A 55 4.81 -2.85 -10.29
CA VAL A 55 3.68 -2.18 -10.92
C VAL A 55 3.91 -0.67 -10.88
N LYS A 56 3.10 0.07 -11.63
CA LYS A 56 3.14 1.53 -11.62
C LYS A 56 1.75 2.07 -11.35
N PHE A 57 1.69 3.10 -10.52
CA PHE A 57 0.46 3.86 -10.28
C PHE A 57 0.54 5.18 -11.01
N THR A 58 -0.59 5.67 -11.53
CA THR A 58 -0.66 7.04 -12.00
C THR A 58 -0.72 7.98 -10.81
N VAL A 59 -0.41 9.27 -11.03
CA VAL A 59 -0.47 10.27 -9.98
C VAL A 59 -1.88 10.35 -9.40
N GLY A 60 -2.90 10.30 -10.26
CA GLY A 60 -4.29 10.31 -9.80
C GLY A 60 -4.62 9.11 -8.93
N GLU A 61 -4.20 7.92 -9.34
CA GLU A 61 -4.43 6.71 -8.55
C GLU A 61 -3.77 6.80 -7.18
N ALA A 62 -2.52 7.25 -7.14
CA ALA A 62 -1.78 7.38 -5.89
C ALA A 62 -2.44 8.39 -4.95
N ASN A 63 -2.97 9.49 -5.48
CA ASN A 63 -3.56 10.55 -4.67
C ASN A 63 -5.02 10.30 -4.26
N GLU A 64 -5.74 9.47 -5.00
CA GLU A 64 -7.16 9.24 -4.78
C GLU A 64 -7.50 7.97 -4.02
N MET A 65 -6.49 7.21 -3.59
CA MET A 65 -6.72 6.01 -2.79
C MET A 65 -7.30 6.38 -1.43
N LYS A 66 -8.50 5.88 -1.16
CA LYS A 66 -9.20 6.16 0.09
C LYS A 66 -8.83 5.20 1.20
N ASN A 67 -8.41 3.99 0.82
CA ASN A 67 -8.05 2.95 1.76
C ASN A 67 -7.09 1.96 1.08
N VAL A 68 -6.55 1.04 1.88
CA VAL A 68 -5.62 0.04 1.38
C VAL A 68 -6.29 -0.92 0.41
N GLY A 69 -7.58 -1.19 0.60
CA GLY A 69 -8.34 -2.04 -0.32
C GLY A 69 -8.28 -1.55 -1.74
N GLU A 70 -8.41 -0.24 -1.95
CA GLU A 70 -8.31 0.35 -3.29
C GLU A 70 -6.90 0.16 -3.88
N MET A 71 -5.87 0.30 -3.04
CA MET A 71 -4.49 0.05 -3.46
C MET A 71 -4.33 -1.40 -3.92
N VAL A 72 -4.86 -2.34 -3.17
CA VAL A 72 -4.79 -3.77 -3.51
C VAL A 72 -5.53 -4.06 -4.80
N ASP A 73 -6.68 -3.43 -5.02
CA ASP A 73 -7.44 -3.58 -6.26
C ASP A 73 -6.60 -3.18 -7.47
N ILE A 74 -5.88 -2.07 -7.37
CA ILE A 74 -5.02 -1.59 -8.45
C ILE A 74 -3.85 -2.56 -8.67
N ILE A 75 -3.22 -3.03 -7.60
CA ILE A 75 -2.11 -3.98 -7.69
C ILE A 75 -2.56 -5.24 -8.44
N LEU A 76 -3.68 -5.81 -8.02
CA LEU A 76 -4.20 -7.03 -8.65
C LEU A 76 -4.55 -6.81 -10.12
N GLU A 77 -5.13 -5.66 -10.45
CA GLU A 77 -5.45 -5.32 -11.82
C GLU A 77 -4.19 -5.24 -12.69
N ARG A 78 -3.14 -4.61 -12.18
CA ARG A 78 -1.89 -4.42 -12.93
C ARG A 78 -1.07 -5.71 -13.06
N MET A 79 -1.25 -6.65 -12.14
CA MET A 79 -0.54 -7.93 -12.16
C MET A 79 -1.28 -9.03 -12.93
N ALA A 80 -2.51 -8.76 -13.32
CA ALA A 80 -3.32 -9.73 -14.05
C ALA A 80 -2.82 -9.96 -15.48
#